data_80339667f5d8d0ccbe59457bd18f8949
#
_entry.id   80339667f5d8d0ccbe59457bd18f8949
#
_cell.length_a   1.000
_cell.length_b   1.000
_cell.length_c   1.000
_cell.angle_alpha   90.00
_cell.angle_beta   90.00
_cell.angle_gamma   90.00
#
_symmetry.space_group_name_H-M   'P 1'
#
loop_
_entity.id
_entity.type
_entity.pdbx_description
1 polymer ?
#
loop_
_entity_poly.entity_id
_entity_poly.type
_entity_poly.pdbx_seq_one_letter_code
_entity_poly.pdbx_strand_id
1 'polypeptide(L)'
;TYAGAYLDRKTASLTDYTDYADAYDDLYSQAGVGGLAYFYYLDSAGNFIDPRQYIRASDHFKKMSQEVRIASPADKPLRLLVGAFYQRQTNDIFQNYLIDGLAPNLSVNGRPGTLWLTKQEREDKDYALFGELSWDITPQFTLTGGGRLFRYDNSLFGFFGFGRDPNGPPFNGAGSSRTGVAGCFTTTGAILRNNPAGTLITDGRID
;
A
#
# COMPACT_ATOMS: atom_id res chain seq x y z
N THR A 1 22.65 -26.71 -0.27
CA THR A 1 22.48 -25.57 -1.20
C THR A 1 22.11 -24.34 -0.41
N TYR A 2 22.64 -23.21 -0.79
CA TYR A 2 22.26 -21.89 -0.30
C TYR A 2 21.87 -21.03 -1.50
N ALA A 3 20.79 -20.26 -1.35
CA ALA A 3 20.35 -19.26 -2.31
C ALA A 3 20.02 -17.96 -1.56
N GLY A 4 20.62 -16.87 -2.05
CA GLY A 4 20.36 -15.53 -1.51
C GLY A 4 20.13 -14.55 -2.64
N ALA A 5 19.26 -13.57 -2.40
CA ALA A 5 19.01 -12.48 -3.33
C ALA A 5 18.80 -11.16 -2.58
N TYR A 6 19.23 -10.09 -3.22
CA TYR A 6 18.95 -8.72 -2.79
C TYR A 6 18.50 -7.89 -3.99
N LEU A 7 17.43 -7.13 -3.79
CA LEU A 7 16.88 -6.19 -4.76
C LEU A 7 16.73 -4.83 -4.10
N ASP A 8 17.18 -3.79 -4.77
CA ASP A 8 16.94 -2.38 -4.46
C ASP A 8 16.41 -1.71 -5.73
N ARG A 9 15.18 -1.24 -5.71
CA ARG A 9 14.52 -0.62 -6.86
C ARG A 9 13.87 0.69 -6.45
N LYS A 10 14.18 1.74 -7.18
CA LYS A 10 13.51 3.04 -7.08
C LYS A 10 12.75 3.32 -8.36
N THR A 11 11.51 3.77 -8.22
CA THR A 11 10.70 4.23 -9.33
C THR A 11 10.24 5.64 -9.08
N ALA A 12 10.02 6.38 -10.17
CA ALA A 12 9.34 7.66 -10.16
C ALA A 12 8.46 7.75 -11.41
N SER A 13 7.25 8.25 -11.24
CA SER A 13 6.30 8.42 -12.33
C SER A 13 5.53 9.73 -12.22
N LEU A 14 5.11 10.22 -13.38
CA LEU A 14 4.13 11.28 -13.53
C LEU A 14 3.05 10.74 -14.47
N THR A 15 1.82 10.68 -14.00
CA THR A 15 0.72 10.06 -14.72
C THR A 15 -0.45 11.03 -14.76
N ASP A 16 -1.06 11.22 -15.92
CA ASP A 16 -2.35 11.88 -16.05
C ASP A 16 -3.42 11.02 -15.38
N TYR A 17 -4.29 11.64 -14.61
CA TYR A 17 -5.37 10.98 -13.87
C TYR A 17 -6.72 11.67 -14.10
N THR A 18 -6.81 12.49 -15.13
CA THR A 18 -7.98 13.32 -15.46
C THR A 18 -9.18 12.44 -15.82
N ASP A 19 -8.98 11.39 -16.59
CA ASP A 19 -10.05 10.46 -17.00
C ASP A 19 -10.77 9.80 -15.84
N TYR A 20 -10.08 9.58 -14.71
CA TYR A 20 -10.73 9.05 -13.50
C TYR A 20 -11.76 10.04 -12.96
N ALA A 21 -11.43 11.30 -12.99
CA ALA A 21 -12.29 12.38 -12.59
C ALA A 21 -13.54 12.44 -13.48
N ASP A 22 -13.36 12.48 -14.77
CA ASP A 22 -14.43 12.56 -15.76
C ASP A 22 -15.37 11.35 -15.68
N ALA A 23 -14.81 10.15 -15.53
CA ALA A 23 -15.60 8.92 -15.39
C ALA A 23 -16.51 8.92 -14.15
N TYR A 24 -16.03 9.44 -13.04
CA TYR A 24 -16.85 9.54 -11.82
C TYR A 24 -17.90 10.62 -11.92
N ASP A 25 -17.61 11.75 -12.56
CA ASP A 25 -18.60 12.80 -12.78
C ASP A 25 -19.76 12.28 -13.62
N ASP A 26 -19.45 11.61 -14.71
CA ASP A 26 -20.44 11.00 -15.61
C ASP A 26 -21.29 9.96 -14.88
N LEU A 27 -20.66 9.06 -14.13
CA LEU A 27 -21.33 8.01 -13.36
C LEU A 27 -22.32 8.59 -12.34
N TYR A 28 -21.93 9.60 -11.60
CA TYR A 28 -22.77 10.20 -10.56
C TYR A 28 -23.81 11.16 -11.11
N SER A 29 -23.55 11.78 -12.24
CA SER A 29 -24.54 12.60 -12.94
C SER A 29 -25.68 11.75 -13.48
N GLN A 30 -25.39 10.56 -13.98
CA GLN A 30 -26.40 9.61 -14.48
C GLN A 30 -27.23 8.97 -13.37
N ALA A 31 -26.70 8.84 -12.16
CA ALA A 31 -27.41 8.25 -11.04
C ALA A 31 -28.48 9.15 -10.41
N GLY A 32 -28.74 10.33 -10.95
CA GLY A 32 -29.75 11.27 -10.43
C GLY A 32 -29.41 11.86 -9.06
N VAL A 33 -28.19 11.69 -8.59
CA VAL A 33 -27.72 12.14 -7.28
C VAL A 33 -27.22 13.59 -7.34
N GLY A 34 -27.65 14.34 -8.36
CA GLY A 34 -27.34 15.76 -8.52
C GLY A 34 -25.86 16.03 -8.52
N GLY A 35 -25.16 15.58 -9.56
CA GLY A 35 -23.75 15.77 -9.85
C GLY A 35 -22.91 15.91 -8.59
N LEU A 36 -22.22 14.90 -8.17
CA LEU A 36 -21.29 15.12 -7.09
C LEU A 36 -20.34 16.21 -7.53
N ALA A 37 -20.30 17.26 -6.75
CA ALA A 37 -19.31 18.33 -6.86
C ALA A 37 -17.87 17.81 -6.66
N TYR A 38 -17.55 16.62 -7.22
CA TYR A 38 -16.20 16.07 -7.25
C TYR A 38 -15.28 16.96 -8.06
N PHE A 39 -15.85 17.73 -8.99
CA PHE A 39 -15.12 18.53 -9.97
C PHE A 39 -15.28 20.02 -9.81
N TYR A 40 -16.02 20.48 -8.83
CA TYR A 40 -16.03 21.88 -8.45
C TYR A 40 -14.89 22.17 -7.49
N TYR A 41 -13.67 22.02 -8.03
CA TYR A 41 -12.51 22.46 -7.28
C TYR A 41 -12.39 23.97 -7.35
N LEU A 42 -12.02 24.55 -6.23
CA LEU A 42 -11.94 26.01 -6.07
C LEU A 42 -10.49 26.41 -5.74
N ASP A 43 -10.14 27.60 -6.21
CA ASP A 43 -8.95 28.29 -5.74
C ASP A 43 -9.20 28.99 -4.38
N SER A 44 -8.16 29.67 -3.87
CA SER A 44 -8.25 30.41 -2.61
C SER A 44 -9.19 31.59 -2.65
N ALA A 45 -9.57 32.09 -3.82
CA ALA A 45 -10.53 33.17 -4.03
C ALA A 45 -11.96 32.67 -4.23
N GLY A 46 -12.17 31.35 -4.26
CA GLY A 46 -13.48 30.73 -4.46
C GLY A 46 -13.87 30.62 -5.95
N ASN A 47 -12.95 30.79 -6.88
CA ASN A 47 -13.22 30.60 -8.30
C ASN A 47 -13.04 29.13 -8.68
N PHE A 48 -13.85 28.65 -9.63
CA PHE A 48 -13.64 27.33 -10.22
C PHE A 48 -12.30 27.26 -10.96
N ILE A 49 -11.61 26.16 -10.77
CA ILE A 49 -10.34 25.87 -11.44
C ILE A 49 -10.47 24.65 -12.34
N ASP A 50 -9.54 24.49 -13.26
CA ASP A 50 -9.45 23.32 -14.11
C ASP A 50 -9.25 22.06 -13.24
N PRO A 51 -10.15 21.06 -13.31
CA PRO A 51 -10.13 19.87 -12.46
C PRO A 51 -9.09 18.82 -12.87
N ARG A 52 -8.28 19.08 -13.88
CA ARG A 52 -7.27 18.12 -14.33
C ARG A 52 -6.40 17.65 -13.19
N GLN A 53 -6.27 16.34 -13.09
CA GLN A 53 -5.49 15.69 -12.05
C GLN A 53 -4.28 15.00 -12.64
N TYR A 54 -3.19 15.02 -11.89
CA TYR A 54 -2.04 14.21 -12.22
C TYR A 54 -1.43 13.61 -10.94
N ILE A 55 -0.85 12.44 -11.08
CA ILE A 55 -0.21 11.73 -9.97
C ILE A 55 1.30 11.84 -10.13
N ARG A 56 1.95 12.44 -9.15
CA ARG A 56 3.40 12.34 -8.98
C ARG A 56 3.67 11.26 -7.95
N ALA A 57 4.24 10.15 -8.39
CA ALA A 57 4.52 9.02 -7.53
C ALA A 57 5.99 8.65 -7.51
N SER A 58 6.42 8.11 -6.39
CA SER A 58 7.72 7.44 -6.25
C SER A 58 7.59 6.29 -5.27
N ASP A 59 8.35 5.23 -5.50
CA ASP A 59 8.51 4.15 -4.54
C ASP A 59 9.96 3.71 -4.42
N HIS A 60 10.32 3.24 -3.24
CA HIS A 60 11.59 2.63 -2.97
C HIS A 60 11.35 1.24 -2.37
N PHE A 61 11.50 0.23 -3.20
CA PHE A 61 11.31 -1.16 -2.84
C PHE A 61 12.65 -1.85 -2.61
N LYS A 62 12.80 -2.48 -1.44
CA LYS A 62 13.95 -3.30 -1.11
C LYS A 62 13.47 -4.69 -0.72
N LYS A 63 14.18 -5.70 -1.17
CA LYS A 63 13.89 -7.09 -0.83
C LYS A 63 15.19 -7.85 -0.62
N MET A 64 15.25 -8.60 0.48
CA MET A 64 16.29 -9.56 0.75
C MET A 64 15.62 -10.92 0.98
N SER A 65 16.14 -11.96 0.37
CA SER A 65 15.72 -13.34 0.64
C SER A 65 16.93 -14.24 0.84
N GLN A 66 16.78 -15.20 1.74
CA GLN A 66 17.81 -16.16 2.10
C GLN A 66 17.15 -17.53 2.25
N GLU A 67 17.73 -18.52 1.63
CA GLU A 67 17.24 -19.90 1.71
C GLU A 67 18.42 -20.87 1.86
N VAL A 68 18.29 -21.77 2.80
CA VAL A 68 19.22 -22.88 2.99
C VAL A 68 18.44 -24.18 2.84
N ARG A 69 18.97 -25.10 2.03
CA ARG A 69 18.42 -26.45 1.86
C ARG A 69 19.50 -27.49 2.08
N ILE A 70 19.11 -28.56 2.79
CA ILE A 70 19.91 -29.75 3.00
C ILE A 70 19.10 -30.91 2.40
N ALA A 71 19.74 -31.69 1.55
CA ALA A 71 19.12 -32.87 0.97
C ALA A 71 20.03 -34.08 1.22
N SER A 72 19.42 -35.24 1.50
CA SER A 72 20.12 -36.50 1.54
C SER A 72 20.57 -36.94 0.13
N PRO A 73 21.47 -37.92 0.00
CA PRO A 73 21.85 -38.48 -1.30
C PRO A 73 20.63 -38.98 -2.08
N ALA A 74 20.59 -38.69 -3.39
CA ALA A 74 19.47 -39.02 -4.26
C ALA A 74 19.37 -40.51 -4.62
N ASP A 75 20.46 -41.26 -4.44
CA ASP A 75 20.58 -42.69 -4.75
C ASP A 75 20.02 -43.62 -3.67
N LYS A 76 19.51 -43.05 -2.56
CA LYS A 76 18.94 -43.81 -1.46
C LYS A 76 17.43 -43.97 -1.61
N PRO A 77 16.88 -45.15 -1.18
CA PRO A 77 15.43 -45.35 -1.24
C PRO A 77 14.65 -44.43 -0.31
N LEU A 78 15.29 -43.88 0.72
CA LEU A 78 14.70 -42.87 1.61
C LEU A 78 15.47 -41.55 1.41
N ARG A 79 14.76 -40.53 0.96
CA ARG A 79 15.34 -39.23 0.64
C ARG A 79 14.62 -38.15 1.44
N LEU A 80 15.41 -37.31 2.09
CA LEU A 80 14.95 -36.20 2.90
C LEU A 80 15.48 -34.88 2.31
N LEU A 81 14.61 -33.89 2.19
CA LEU A 81 14.97 -32.51 1.96
C LEU A 81 14.40 -31.70 3.11
N VAL A 82 15.24 -30.85 3.71
CA VAL A 82 14.82 -29.87 4.69
C VAL A 82 15.41 -28.51 4.36
N GLY A 83 14.68 -27.47 4.67
CA GLY A 83 15.15 -26.12 4.42
C GLY A 83 14.55 -25.08 5.34
N ALA A 84 15.25 -23.96 5.39
CA ALA A 84 14.82 -22.75 6.06
C ALA A 84 14.83 -21.59 5.07
N PHE A 85 13.83 -20.72 5.18
CA PHE A 85 13.67 -19.54 4.35
C PHE A 85 13.44 -18.32 5.23
N TYR A 86 14.08 -17.21 4.84
CA TYR A 86 13.84 -15.90 5.40
C TYR A 86 13.72 -14.87 4.27
N GLN A 87 12.73 -14.00 4.38
CA GLN A 87 12.57 -12.85 3.48
C GLN A 87 12.23 -11.63 4.31
N ARG A 88 12.80 -10.50 3.93
CA ARG A 88 12.39 -9.18 4.37
C ARG A 88 12.21 -8.28 3.16
N GLN A 89 11.09 -7.60 3.07
CA GLN A 89 10.88 -6.57 2.08
C GLN A 89 10.36 -5.29 2.74
N THR A 90 10.78 -4.16 2.21
CA THR A 90 10.29 -2.84 2.57
C THR A 90 9.85 -2.10 1.33
N ASN A 91 8.82 -1.29 1.45
CA ASN A 91 8.38 -0.42 0.38
C ASN A 91 7.96 0.94 0.95
N ASP A 92 8.72 1.97 0.59
CA ASP A 92 8.40 3.36 0.87
C ASP A 92 7.59 3.90 -0.32
N ILE A 93 6.31 4.17 -0.11
CA ILE A 93 5.35 4.54 -1.14
C ILE A 93 5.00 6.02 -0.96
N PHE A 94 5.14 6.78 -2.03
CA PHE A 94 4.69 8.16 -2.11
C PHE A 94 3.85 8.37 -3.38
N GLN A 95 2.60 8.82 -3.21
CA GLN A 95 1.72 9.20 -4.31
C GLN A 95 1.03 10.50 -3.97
N ASN A 96 1.21 11.49 -4.80
CA ASN A 96 0.65 12.81 -4.64
C ASN A 96 -0.27 13.12 -5.83
N TYR A 97 -1.57 13.20 -5.56
CA TYR A 97 -2.59 13.56 -6.54
C TYR A 97 -2.74 15.06 -6.51
N LEU A 98 -2.39 15.70 -7.60
CA LEU A 98 -2.25 17.14 -7.71
C LEU A 98 -3.31 17.73 -8.62
N ILE A 99 -3.82 18.88 -8.20
CA ILE A 99 -4.65 19.76 -9.02
C ILE A 99 -4.09 21.16 -8.89
N ASP A 100 -3.74 21.75 -10.02
CA ASP A 100 -3.13 23.08 -10.04
C ASP A 100 -4.13 24.15 -9.58
N GLY A 101 -3.71 24.96 -8.64
CA GLY A 101 -4.54 26.03 -8.08
C GLY A 101 -5.52 25.61 -6.98
N LEU A 102 -5.58 24.35 -6.60
CA LEU A 102 -6.48 23.86 -5.53
C LEU A 102 -6.28 24.63 -4.24
N ALA A 103 -7.39 25.13 -3.67
CA ALA A 103 -7.38 25.88 -2.41
C ALA A 103 -6.74 25.08 -1.26
N PRO A 104 -6.00 25.72 -0.34
CA PRO A 104 -5.37 25.02 0.77
C PRO A 104 -6.33 24.27 1.69
N ASN A 105 -7.57 24.76 1.87
CA ASN A 105 -8.60 24.11 2.68
C ASN A 105 -9.17 22.83 2.04
N LEU A 106 -8.99 22.67 0.72
CA LEU A 106 -9.34 21.46 -0.03
C LEU A 106 -8.13 20.53 -0.19
N SER A 107 -6.95 21.03 0.09
CA SER A 107 -5.69 20.29 -0.02
C SER A 107 -5.39 19.49 1.24
N VAL A 108 -4.58 18.45 1.11
CA VAL A 108 -4.00 17.76 2.25
C VAL A 108 -3.19 18.78 3.07
N ASN A 109 -3.40 18.81 4.39
CA ASN A 109 -2.81 19.78 5.29
C ASN A 109 -1.29 19.88 5.12
N GLY A 110 -0.79 21.10 4.94
CA GLY A 110 0.62 21.38 4.69
C GLY A 110 1.12 21.06 3.27
N ARG A 111 0.20 20.68 2.34
CA ARG A 111 0.54 20.32 0.97
C ARG A 111 -0.41 20.98 -0.02
N PRO A 112 -0.28 22.29 -0.27
CA PRO A 112 -1.14 23.01 -1.22
C PRO A 112 -1.14 22.34 -2.59
N GLY A 113 -2.31 22.25 -3.22
CA GLY A 113 -2.49 21.59 -4.51
C GLY A 113 -2.66 20.06 -4.43
N THR A 114 -2.46 19.45 -3.28
CA THR A 114 -2.59 18.00 -3.10
C THR A 114 -4.01 17.64 -2.71
N LEU A 115 -4.76 17.02 -3.63
CA LEU A 115 -6.09 16.52 -3.35
C LEU A 115 -6.06 15.24 -2.50
N TRP A 116 -5.21 14.31 -2.87
CA TRP A 116 -5.01 13.03 -2.20
C TRP A 116 -3.52 12.77 -2.00
N LEU A 117 -3.15 12.26 -0.85
CA LEU A 117 -1.79 11.83 -0.54
C LEU A 117 -1.80 10.38 -0.08
N THR A 118 -0.87 9.59 -0.63
CA THR A 118 -0.44 8.33 -0.04
C THR A 118 1.03 8.48 0.32
N LYS A 119 1.36 8.32 1.59
CA LYS A 119 2.73 8.25 2.07
C LYS A 119 2.81 7.16 3.12
N GLN A 120 3.38 6.02 2.75
CA GLN A 120 3.36 4.80 3.54
C GLN A 120 4.73 4.13 3.53
N GLU A 121 5.10 3.59 4.68
CA GLU A 121 6.22 2.69 4.87
C GLU A 121 5.65 1.30 5.17
N ARG A 122 5.97 0.32 4.33
CA ARG A 122 5.53 -1.08 4.49
C ARG A 122 6.73 -1.95 4.77
N GLU A 123 6.58 -2.86 5.71
CA GLU A 123 7.59 -3.88 5.98
C GLU A 123 6.89 -5.23 6.11
N ASP A 124 7.41 -6.23 5.37
CA ASP A 124 6.97 -7.61 5.42
C ASP A 124 8.17 -8.51 5.74
N LYS A 125 7.96 -9.45 6.67
CA LYS A 125 8.92 -10.48 7.02
C LYS A 125 8.27 -11.84 6.91
N ASP A 126 8.93 -12.77 6.24
CA ASP A 126 8.49 -14.16 6.09
C ASP A 126 9.61 -15.09 6.58
N TYR A 127 9.22 -15.99 7.49
CA TYR A 127 10.08 -17.04 8.04
C TYR A 127 9.42 -18.37 7.75
N ALA A 128 10.17 -19.31 7.23
CA ALA A 128 9.63 -20.64 6.99
C ALA A 128 10.64 -21.73 7.26
N LEU A 129 10.15 -22.85 7.76
CA LEU A 129 10.81 -24.14 7.75
C LEU A 129 10.00 -25.07 6.88
N PHE A 130 10.66 -25.85 6.05
CA PHE A 130 9.99 -26.78 5.15
C PHE A 130 10.78 -28.08 5.03
N GLY A 131 10.08 -29.12 4.66
CA GLY A 131 10.71 -30.43 4.43
C GLY A 131 9.85 -31.31 3.57
N GLU A 132 10.51 -32.24 2.94
CA GLU A 132 9.92 -33.28 2.09
C GLU A 132 10.62 -34.59 2.36
N LEU A 133 9.86 -35.66 2.48
CA LEU A 133 10.34 -37.02 2.61
C LEU A 133 9.81 -37.83 1.42
N SER A 134 10.71 -38.47 0.69
CA SER A 134 10.39 -39.40 -0.39
C SER A 134 10.89 -40.77 -0.05
N TRP A 135 10.06 -41.80 -0.21
CA TRP A 135 10.37 -43.18 0.06
C TRP A 135 10.00 -44.08 -1.10
N ASP A 136 11.01 -44.74 -1.68
CA ASP A 136 10.83 -45.77 -2.69
C ASP A 136 10.46 -47.07 -1.99
N ILE A 137 9.14 -47.36 -1.93
CA ILE A 137 8.60 -48.59 -1.30
C ILE A 137 8.94 -49.79 -2.16
N THR A 138 8.86 -49.62 -3.46
CA THR A 138 9.32 -50.59 -4.49
C THR A 138 10.00 -49.84 -5.62
N PRO A 139 10.70 -50.53 -6.54
CA PRO A 139 11.31 -49.86 -7.70
C PRO A 139 10.30 -49.13 -8.61
N GLN A 140 9.02 -49.42 -8.50
CA GLN A 140 7.95 -48.83 -9.31
C GLN A 140 7.08 -47.83 -8.50
N PHE A 141 7.20 -47.80 -7.15
CA PHE A 141 6.31 -47.02 -6.33
C PHE A 141 7.10 -46.15 -5.30
N THR A 142 6.99 -44.87 -5.47
CA THR A 142 7.56 -43.86 -4.55
C THR A 142 6.43 -43.13 -3.84
N LEU A 143 6.49 -43.05 -2.53
CA LEU A 143 5.63 -42.19 -1.70
C LEU A 143 6.39 -40.93 -1.32
N THR A 144 5.78 -39.78 -1.57
CA THR A 144 6.35 -38.47 -1.18
C THR A 144 5.35 -37.69 -0.35
N GLY A 145 5.82 -37.12 0.75
CA GLY A 145 5.06 -36.23 1.62
C GLY A 145 5.90 -35.05 2.07
N GLY A 146 5.33 -33.89 2.13
CA GLY A 146 6.04 -32.67 2.56
C GLY A 146 5.14 -31.68 3.26
N GLY A 147 5.78 -30.70 3.92
CA GLY A 147 5.09 -29.65 4.62
C GLY A 147 5.95 -28.38 4.78
N ARG A 148 5.28 -27.27 5.05
CA ARG A 148 5.89 -25.97 5.34
C ARG A 148 5.21 -25.36 6.55
N LEU A 149 5.99 -24.99 7.53
CA LEU A 149 5.61 -24.14 8.65
C LEU A 149 6.12 -22.72 8.36
N PHE A 150 5.26 -21.73 8.51
CA PHE A 150 5.66 -20.36 8.25
C PHE A 150 5.09 -19.39 9.27
N ARG A 151 5.80 -18.28 9.45
CA ARG A 151 5.33 -17.11 10.17
C ARG A 151 5.50 -15.89 9.27
N TYR A 152 4.47 -15.09 9.20
CA TYR A 152 4.43 -13.87 8.44
C TYR A 152 4.17 -12.69 9.38
N ASP A 153 5.07 -11.71 9.39
CA ASP A 153 4.93 -10.46 10.13
C ASP A 153 4.87 -9.32 9.13
N ASN A 154 3.84 -8.49 9.22
CA ASN A 154 3.68 -7.36 8.33
C ASN A 154 3.33 -6.10 9.12
N SER A 155 3.84 -4.96 8.66
CA SER A 155 3.49 -3.64 9.20
C SER A 155 3.27 -2.64 8.08
N LEU A 156 2.34 -1.73 8.33
CA LEU A 156 2.06 -0.58 7.51
C LEU A 156 2.02 0.65 8.40
N PHE A 157 2.82 1.63 8.07
CA PHE A 157 2.86 2.90 8.77
C PHE A 157 2.73 4.04 7.77
N GLY A 158 1.94 5.05 8.07
CA GLY A 158 1.83 6.26 7.27
C GLY A 158 0.41 6.71 7.01
N PHE A 159 0.25 7.55 6.00
CA PHE A 159 -0.98 8.23 5.65
C PHE A 159 -1.47 7.87 4.24
N PHE A 160 -2.79 7.80 4.11
CA PHE A 160 -3.45 7.92 2.82
C PHE A 160 -4.79 8.62 3.00
N GLY A 161 -5.16 9.50 2.09
CA GLY A 161 -6.45 10.17 2.14
C GLY A 161 -6.46 11.56 1.52
N PHE A 162 -7.66 12.15 1.58
CA PHE A 162 -7.91 13.52 1.15
C PHE A 162 -7.52 14.54 2.22
N GLY A 163 -7.42 15.79 1.81
CA GLY A 163 -7.39 16.93 2.72
C GLY A 163 -8.61 16.94 3.63
N ARG A 164 -8.43 17.50 4.83
CA ARG A 164 -9.52 17.68 5.77
C ARG A 164 -10.00 19.11 5.74
N ASP A 165 -11.26 19.31 5.33
CA ASP A 165 -11.98 20.57 5.57
C ASP A 165 -12.89 20.38 6.79
N PRO A 166 -12.55 20.96 7.95
CA PRO A 166 -13.38 20.84 9.15
C PRO A 166 -14.73 21.55 9.02
N ASN A 167 -14.87 22.45 8.04
CA ASN A 167 -16.08 23.25 7.82
C ASN A 167 -16.86 22.83 6.57
N GLY A 168 -16.33 21.93 5.78
CA GLY A 168 -16.92 21.48 4.51
C GLY A 168 -18.07 20.48 4.70
N PRO A 169 -19.28 20.77 4.21
CA PRO A 169 -20.35 19.77 4.14
C PRO A 169 -20.09 18.78 3.00
N PRO A 170 -20.67 17.64 2.98
CA PRO A 170 -21.14 16.74 4.04
C PRO A 170 -20.04 15.75 4.47
N PHE A 171 -18.79 16.02 4.10
CA PHE A 171 -17.65 15.10 4.17
C PHE A 171 -16.79 15.28 5.41
N ASN A 172 -17.26 16.03 6.37
CA ASN A 172 -16.55 16.36 7.62
C ASN A 172 -16.89 15.44 8.80
N GLY A 173 -17.73 14.43 8.59
CA GLY A 173 -18.11 13.47 9.61
C GLY A 173 -17.02 12.45 9.94
N ALA A 174 -17.09 11.86 11.12
CA ALA A 174 -16.26 10.70 11.46
C ALA A 174 -16.49 9.58 10.43
N GLY A 175 -15.41 9.11 9.78
CA GLY A 175 -15.49 8.13 8.71
C GLY A 175 -15.58 8.71 7.30
N SER A 176 -15.64 10.03 7.15
CA SER A 176 -15.53 10.68 5.85
C SER A 176 -14.11 10.56 5.30
N SER A 177 -13.98 10.27 4.01
CA SER A 177 -12.69 10.21 3.31
C SER A 177 -11.93 11.55 3.33
N ARG A 178 -12.64 12.68 3.52
CA ARG A 178 -12.02 14.00 3.67
C ARG A 178 -11.46 14.27 5.06
N THR A 179 -11.68 13.40 6.01
CA THR A 179 -11.12 13.57 7.36
C THR A 179 -9.64 13.25 7.45
N GLY A 180 -9.01 12.88 6.33
CA GLY A 180 -7.62 12.47 6.33
C GLY A 180 -7.43 11.31 7.30
N VAL A 181 -8.11 10.20 7.06
CA VAL A 181 -7.99 9.03 7.93
C VAL A 181 -6.57 8.51 7.83
N ALA A 182 -5.79 8.80 8.84
CA ALA A 182 -4.55 8.07 9.05
C ALA A 182 -4.93 6.68 9.51
N GLY A 183 -4.69 5.71 8.68
CA GLY A 183 -5.02 4.35 9.03
C GLY A 183 -3.78 3.57 9.38
N CYS A 184 -3.42 3.54 10.65
CA CYS A 184 -2.74 2.37 11.19
C CYS A 184 -3.79 1.49 11.83
N PHE A 185 -3.97 0.28 11.29
CA PHE A 185 -4.92 -0.69 11.81
C PHE A 185 -4.17 -1.91 12.32
N THR A 186 -4.67 -2.52 13.36
CA THR A 186 -4.26 -3.87 13.75
C THR A 186 -4.81 -4.89 12.75
N THR A 187 -4.30 -6.10 12.79
CA THR A 187 -4.85 -7.24 12.03
C THR A 187 -6.31 -7.53 12.36
N THR A 188 -6.80 -7.06 13.49
CA THR A 188 -8.20 -7.17 13.93
C THR A 188 -9.05 -5.98 13.51
N GLY A 189 -8.49 -5.01 12.78
CA GLY A 189 -9.18 -3.82 12.31
C GLY A 189 -9.29 -2.69 13.35
N ALA A 190 -8.69 -2.81 14.53
CA ALA A 190 -8.65 -1.73 15.49
C ALA A 190 -7.74 -0.60 15.01
N ILE A 191 -8.20 0.63 15.12
CA ILE A 191 -7.43 1.83 14.76
C ILE A 191 -6.34 2.02 15.80
N LEU A 192 -5.07 2.00 15.38
CA LEU A 192 -3.93 2.23 16.26
C LEU A 192 -3.73 3.71 16.55
N ARG A 193 -4.03 4.57 15.58
CA ARG A 193 -3.84 6.01 15.70
C ARG A 193 -4.73 6.80 14.75
N ASN A 194 -5.32 7.88 15.24
CA ASN A 194 -6.03 8.87 14.44
C ASN A 194 -5.30 10.20 14.54
N ASN A 195 -5.09 10.86 13.41
CA ASN A 195 -4.64 12.23 13.45
C ASN A 195 -5.79 13.18 13.80
N PRO A 196 -5.57 14.10 14.74
CA PRO A 196 -6.51 15.17 14.99
C PRO A 196 -6.81 15.97 13.72
N ALA A 197 -7.98 16.61 13.70
CA ALA A 197 -8.32 17.56 12.64
C ALA A 197 -7.26 18.65 12.52
N GLY A 198 -6.87 18.96 11.29
CA GLY A 198 -5.94 20.02 11.00
C GLY A 198 -4.46 19.71 11.30
N THR A 199 -4.11 18.45 11.60
CA THR A 199 -2.72 18.06 11.74
C THR A 199 -1.96 18.30 10.44
N LEU A 200 -0.85 19.05 10.53
CA LEU A 200 0.02 19.28 9.38
C LEU A 200 0.86 18.03 9.11
N ILE A 201 0.88 17.63 7.84
CA ILE A 201 1.75 16.56 7.37
C ILE A 201 3.04 17.21 6.85
N THR A 202 4.02 17.36 7.72
CA THR A 202 5.27 18.05 7.38
C THR A 202 6.32 17.12 6.80
N ASP A 203 6.41 15.90 7.31
CA ASP A 203 7.38 14.88 6.89
C ASP A 203 6.73 13.61 6.33
N GLY A 204 5.40 13.56 6.37
CA GLY A 204 4.58 12.42 5.98
C GLY A 204 4.60 11.29 6.98
N ARG A 205 5.12 11.52 8.16
CA ARG A 205 4.87 10.68 9.32
C ARG A 205 3.65 11.21 10.01
N ILE A 206 2.68 10.36 10.09
CA ILE A 206 1.52 10.56 10.91
C ILE A 206 1.69 9.57 12.05
N ASP A 207 2.19 10.11 13.12
CA ASP A 207 2.36 9.36 14.35
C ASP A 207 1.04 9.19 15.07
#